data_5e6f618a33f09cc89642c654d18267be
#
_entry.id   5e6f618a33f09cc89642c654d18267be
#
_cell.length_a   1.000
_cell.length_b   1.000
_cell.length_c   1.000
_cell.angle_alpha   90.00
_cell.angle_beta   90.00
_cell.angle_gamma   90.00
#
_symmetry.space_group_name_H-M   'P 1'
#
loop_
_entity.id
_entity.type
_entity.pdbx_description
1 polymer ?
#
loop_
_entity_poly.entity_id
_entity_poly.type
_entity_poly.pdbx_seq_one_letter_code
_entity_poly.pdbx_strand_id
1 'polypeptide(L)'
;MNFKETLAEKTVHAEDVLTKYLPEEKGYQKKVIESMNYSVLAGGKRLRPILMEESFRLFGGNSAIVEPFMAALEMIHNYSLVHDDLPAMDNDEYRRGRKTTWNVYGEGMAVLAGDCLLYTSPSPRDPKTS
;
A
#
# COMPACT_ATOMS: atom_id res chain seq x y z
N MET A 1 8.21 22.57 16.42
CA MET A 1 7.98 21.64 15.30
C MET A 1 6.85 22.19 14.43
N ASN A 2 7.06 22.27 13.14
CA ASN A 2 6.03 22.77 12.24
C ASN A 2 5.22 21.62 11.64
N PHE A 3 4.12 21.96 10.99
CA PHE A 3 3.22 20.97 10.38
C PHE A 3 3.93 20.07 9.36
N LYS A 4 4.81 20.65 8.56
CA LYS A 4 5.53 19.92 7.51
C LYS A 4 6.44 18.83 8.11
N GLU A 5 7.14 19.14 9.17
CA GLU A 5 8.01 18.18 9.86
C GLU A 5 7.19 17.09 10.52
N THR A 6 6.09 17.44 11.18
CA THR A 6 5.20 16.49 11.80
C THR A 6 4.59 15.53 10.76
N LEU A 7 4.17 16.07 9.63
CA LEU A 7 3.62 15.25 8.53
C LEU A 7 4.68 14.30 7.97
N ALA A 8 5.92 14.75 7.83
CA ALA A 8 7.01 13.89 7.35
C ALA A 8 7.27 12.72 8.30
N GLU A 9 7.27 12.97 9.61
CA GLU A 9 7.44 11.91 10.62
C GLU A 9 6.29 10.89 10.55
N LYS A 10 5.06 11.36 10.39
CA LYS A 10 3.89 10.49 10.29
C LYS A 10 3.92 9.66 8.99
N THR A 11 4.43 10.23 7.92
CA THR A 11 4.61 9.52 6.65
C THR A 11 5.61 8.37 6.82
N VAL A 12 6.74 8.61 7.46
CA VAL A 12 7.75 7.57 7.75
C VAL A 12 7.13 6.46 8.58
N HIS A 13 6.39 6.81 9.63
CA HIS A 13 5.72 5.83 10.49
C HIS A 13 4.71 4.99 9.67
N ALA A 14 3.90 5.63 8.84
CA ALA A 14 2.92 4.93 8.01
C ALA A 14 3.61 3.96 7.04
N GLU A 15 4.74 4.35 6.46
CA GLU A 15 5.51 3.47 5.57
C GLU A 15 6.13 2.30 6.32
N ASP A 16 6.61 2.50 7.54
CA ASP A 16 7.12 1.43 8.38
C ASP A 16 6.01 0.42 8.71
N VAL A 17 4.83 0.91 9.05
CA VAL A 17 3.66 0.05 9.31
C VAL A 17 3.31 -0.75 8.06
N LEU A 18 3.22 -0.08 6.92
CA LEU A 18 2.87 -0.73 5.66
C LEU A 18 3.87 -1.81 5.29
N THR A 19 5.17 -1.54 5.39
CA THR A 19 6.24 -2.48 5.07
C THR A 19 6.14 -3.75 5.92
N LYS A 20 5.72 -3.60 7.18
CA LYS A 20 5.55 -4.73 8.11
C LYS A 20 4.58 -5.78 7.61
N TYR A 21 3.58 -5.36 6.83
CA TYR A 21 2.52 -6.25 6.33
C TYR A 21 2.73 -6.70 4.88
N LEU A 22 3.82 -6.25 4.23
CA LEU A 22 4.14 -6.69 2.88
C LEU A 22 4.82 -8.07 2.93
N PRO A 23 4.48 -8.97 1.98
CA PRO A 23 5.11 -10.29 1.93
C PRO A 23 6.57 -10.22 1.49
N GLU A 24 7.35 -11.21 1.91
CA GLU A 24 8.74 -11.34 1.49
C GLU A 24 8.83 -11.85 0.05
N GLU A 25 9.80 -11.32 -0.70
CA GLU A 25 10.03 -11.68 -2.10
C GLU A 25 10.77 -13.01 -2.21
N LYS A 26 10.05 -14.12 -1.99
CA LYS A 26 10.63 -15.46 -2.04
C LYS A 26 9.62 -16.49 -2.53
N GLY A 27 10.11 -17.69 -2.88
CA GLY A 27 9.27 -18.79 -3.31
C GLY A 27 8.88 -18.71 -4.79
N TYR A 28 7.90 -19.49 -5.17
CA TYR A 28 7.45 -19.56 -6.57
C TYR A 28 6.75 -18.27 -7.02
N GLN A 29 6.16 -17.51 -6.08
CA GLN A 29 5.45 -16.27 -6.36
C GLN A 29 6.37 -15.04 -6.27
N LYS A 30 7.68 -15.22 -6.20
CA LYS A 30 8.62 -14.13 -6.00
C LYS A 30 8.38 -12.94 -6.94
N LYS A 31 8.13 -13.22 -8.22
CA LYS A 31 7.97 -12.16 -9.23
C LYS A 31 6.70 -11.36 -9.01
N VAL A 32 5.60 -12.02 -8.64
CA VAL A 32 4.34 -11.33 -8.31
C VAL A 32 4.54 -10.46 -7.07
N ILE A 33 5.16 -11.02 -6.03
CA ILE A 33 5.42 -10.29 -4.78
C ILE A 33 6.33 -9.09 -5.04
N GLU A 34 7.35 -9.25 -5.87
CA GLU A 34 8.25 -8.16 -6.28
C GLU A 34 7.45 -7.02 -6.92
N SER A 35 6.54 -7.34 -7.84
CA SER A 35 5.71 -6.34 -8.51
C SER A 35 4.73 -5.67 -7.54
N MET A 36 4.16 -6.41 -6.58
CA MET A 36 3.34 -5.85 -5.51
C MET A 36 4.12 -4.84 -4.69
N ASN A 37 5.30 -5.24 -4.20
CA ASN A 37 6.14 -4.40 -3.37
C ASN A 37 6.63 -3.17 -4.15
N TYR A 38 6.95 -3.34 -5.42
CA TYR A 38 7.32 -2.22 -6.30
C TYR A 38 6.21 -1.16 -6.31
N SER A 39 4.95 -1.57 -6.50
CA SER A 39 3.84 -0.64 -6.58
C SER A 39 3.59 0.08 -5.26
N VAL A 40 3.65 -0.63 -4.14
CA VAL A 40 3.41 -0.07 -2.82
C VAL A 40 4.55 0.85 -2.40
N LEU A 41 5.80 0.45 -2.64
CA LEU A 41 6.98 1.19 -2.22
C LEU A 41 7.37 2.30 -3.21
N ALA A 42 6.60 2.49 -4.27
CA ALA A 42 6.84 3.55 -5.25
C ALA A 42 6.62 4.96 -4.69
N GLY A 43 6.21 5.08 -3.44
CA GLY A 43 5.99 6.35 -2.79
C GLY A 43 4.52 6.73 -2.75
N GLY A 44 4.28 7.93 -2.29
CA GLY A 44 2.96 8.49 -2.09
C GLY A 44 2.93 9.28 -0.81
N LYS A 45 1.87 10.06 -0.63
CA LYS A 45 1.74 10.93 0.54
C LYS A 45 1.28 10.19 1.79
N ARG A 46 0.79 8.97 1.64
CA ARG A 46 0.28 8.13 2.72
C ARG A 46 -0.79 8.81 3.57
N LEU A 47 -1.57 9.71 2.97
CA LEU A 47 -2.57 10.49 3.71
C LEU A 47 -3.68 9.61 4.30
N ARG A 48 -4.10 8.57 3.57
CA ARG A 48 -5.18 7.69 4.04
C ARG A 48 -4.84 6.97 5.34
N PRO A 49 -3.71 6.27 5.45
CA PRO A 49 -3.34 5.64 6.72
C PRO A 49 -3.04 6.66 7.82
N ILE A 50 -2.46 7.83 7.48
CA ILE A 50 -2.20 8.88 8.47
C ILE A 50 -3.52 9.40 9.05
N LEU A 51 -4.50 9.70 8.20
CA LEU A 51 -5.81 10.17 8.66
C LEU A 51 -6.51 9.12 9.50
N MET A 52 -6.39 7.84 9.14
CA MET A 52 -6.95 6.76 9.94
C MET A 52 -6.33 6.71 11.34
N GLU A 53 -5.01 6.78 11.43
CA GLU A 53 -4.31 6.76 12.72
C GLU A 53 -4.67 7.98 13.57
N GLU A 54 -4.69 9.16 12.96
CA GLU A 54 -5.02 10.40 13.68
C GLU A 54 -6.46 10.37 14.19
N SER A 55 -7.39 9.85 13.40
CA SER A 55 -8.79 9.70 13.82
C SER A 55 -8.90 8.73 15.00
N PHE A 56 -8.17 7.61 14.93
CA PHE A 56 -8.13 6.63 16.01
C PHE A 56 -7.64 7.26 17.31
N ARG A 57 -6.58 8.05 17.27
CA ARG A 57 -6.02 8.71 18.44
C ARG A 57 -6.93 9.83 18.96
N LEU A 58 -7.60 10.55 18.05
CA LEU A 58 -8.55 11.60 18.43
C LEU A 58 -9.68 11.05 19.30
N PHE A 59 -10.13 9.82 19.05
CA PHE A 59 -11.17 9.17 19.82
C PHE A 59 -10.63 8.31 20.96
N GLY A 60 -9.38 8.53 21.37
CA GLY A 60 -8.78 7.90 22.56
C GLY A 60 -8.01 6.62 22.30
N GLY A 61 -7.85 6.21 21.05
CA GLY A 61 -7.05 5.03 20.73
C GLY A 61 -5.56 5.27 20.98
N ASN A 62 -4.89 4.29 21.57
CA ASN A 62 -3.48 4.43 21.91
C ASN A 62 -2.68 3.14 21.72
N SER A 63 -3.22 2.16 21.01
CA SER A 63 -2.57 0.87 20.78
C SER A 63 -2.18 0.68 19.32
N ALA A 64 -1.47 -0.41 19.05
CA ALA A 64 -1.07 -0.77 17.69
C ALA A 64 -2.19 -1.47 16.90
N ILE A 65 -3.38 -1.59 17.46
CA ILE A 65 -4.51 -2.27 16.81
C ILE A 65 -4.92 -1.60 15.50
N VAL A 66 -4.62 -0.32 15.35
CA VAL A 66 -4.93 0.45 14.12
C VAL A 66 -3.99 0.06 12.95
N GLU A 67 -2.82 -0.49 13.24
CA GLU A 67 -1.79 -0.71 12.22
C GLU A 67 -2.22 -1.64 11.08
N PRO A 68 -2.82 -2.82 11.31
CA PRO A 68 -3.29 -3.64 10.20
C PRO A 68 -4.35 -2.95 9.34
N PHE A 69 -5.18 -2.10 9.95
CA PHE A 69 -6.18 -1.32 9.21
C PHE A 69 -5.53 -0.25 8.34
N MET A 70 -4.48 0.40 8.84
CA MET A 70 -3.70 1.37 8.06
C MET A 70 -3.08 0.68 6.83
N ALA A 71 -2.47 -0.48 7.03
CA ALA A 71 -1.86 -1.26 5.96
C ALA A 71 -2.91 -1.72 4.94
N ALA A 72 -4.03 -2.25 5.41
CA ALA A 72 -5.12 -2.71 4.54
C ALA A 72 -5.65 -1.59 3.66
N LEU A 73 -5.91 -0.43 4.24
CA LEU A 73 -6.43 0.73 3.49
C LEU A 73 -5.46 1.15 2.39
N GLU A 74 -4.17 1.23 2.70
CA GLU A 74 -3.15 1.65 1.73
C GLU A 74 -2.94 0.59 0.64
N MET A 75 -2.98 -0.69 0.99
CA MET A 75 -2.88 -1.77 -0.01
C MET A 75 -4.07 -1.74 -0.98
N ILE A 76 -5.28 -1.53 -0.48
CA ILE A 76 -6.47 -1.42 -1.31
C ILE A 76 -6.37 -0.19 -2.22
N HIS A 77 -5.88 0.92 -1.69
CA HIS A 77 -5.65 2.12 -2.49
C HIS A 77 -4.63 1.84 -3.60
N ASN A 78 -3.52 1.20 -3.28
CA ASN A 78 -2.48 0.89 -4.27
C ASN A 78 -2.96 -0.11 -5.32
N TYR A 79 -3.75 -1.12 -4.94
CA TYR A 79 -4.36 -2.02 -5.91
C TYR A 79 -5.17 -1.26 -6.95
N SER A 80 -5.96 -0.28 -6.51
CA SER A 80 -6.79 0.51 -7.42
C SER A 80 -5.93 1.33 -8.38
N LEU A 81 -4.82 1.88 -7.90
CA LEU A 81 -3.91 2.65 -8.75
C LEU A 81 -3.21 1.76 -9.79
N VAL A 82 -2.77 0.58 -9.40
CA VAL A 82 -2.12 -0.37 -10.30
C VAL A 82 -3.06 -0.75 -11.44
N HIS A 83 -4.33 -1.02 -11.13
CA HIS A 83 -5.33 -1.38 -12.15
C HIS A 83 -5.75 -0.18 -13.00
N ASP A 84 -5.87 1.01 -12.41
CA ASP A 84 -6.21 2.23 -13.16
C ASP A 84 -5.13 2.58 -14.19
N ASP A 85 -3.86 2.29 -13.88
CA ASP A 85 -2.74 2.59 -14.77
C ASP A 85 -2.64 1.67 -15.98
N LEU A 86 -3.37 0.53 -15.98
CA LEU A 86 -3.31 -0.44 -17.07
C LEU A 86 -3.71 0.18 -18.42
N PRO A 87 -3.15 -0.34 -19.55
CA PRO A 87 -3.53 0.16 -20.89
C PRO A 87 -5.03 0.12 -21.17
N ALA A 88 -5.75 -0.84 -20.61
CA ALA A 88 -7.20 -0.96 -20.79
C ALA A 88 -7.99 0.06 -19.97
N MET A 89 -7.35 0.74 -19.05
CA MET A 89 -7.95 1.76 -18.18
C MET A 89 -7.41 3.15 -18.56
N ASP A 90 -6.63 3.78 -17.69
CA ASP A 90 -6.09 5.11 -17.94
C ASP A 90 -4.86 5.11 -18.85
N ASN A 91 -4.22 3.95 -19.05
CA ASN A 91 -3.04 3.78 -19.88
C ASN A 91 -1.89 4.69 -19.46
N ASP A 92 -1.61 4.77 -18.17
CA ASP A 92 -0.53 5.60 -17.65
C ASP A 92 0.78 4.82 -17.60
N GLU A 93 1.81 5.33 -18.28
CA GLU A 93 3.14 4.72 -18.26
C GLU A 93 3.98 5.16 -17.06
N TYR A 94 3.64 6.32 -16.49
CA TYR A 94 4.38 6.92 -15.35
C TYR A 94 3.42 7.42 -14.30
N ARG A 95 3.85 7.31 -13.05
CA ARG A 95 3.15 7.87 -11.90
C ARG A 95 4.21 8.40 -10.92
N ARG A 96 4.08 9.67 -10.52
CA ARG A 96 5.04 10.35 -9.62
C ARG A 96 6.48 10.25 -10.11
N GLY A 97 6.69 10.34 -11.43
CA GLY A 97 8.01 10.30 -12.04
C GLY A 97 8.64 8.91 -12.13
N ARG A 98 7.91 7.86 -11.75
CA ARG A 98 8.36 6.46 -11.87
C ARG A 98 7.49 5.70 -12.86
N LYS A 99 8.06 4.71 -13.51
CA LYS A 99 7.29 3.81 -14.38
C LYS A 99 6.23 3.09 -13.55
N THR A 100 5.03 2.98 -14.11
CA THR A 100 3.94 2.24 -13.49
C THR A 100 4.24 0.75 -13.46
N THR A 101 3.53 0.00 -12.63
CA THR A 101 3.78 -1.43 -12.46
C THR A 101 3.65 -2.19 -13.78
N TRP A 102 2.64 -1.91 -14.60
CA TRP A 102 2.49 -2.59 -15.88
C TRP A 102 3.62 -2.22 -16.85
N ASN A 103 4.13 -0.99 -16.77
CA ASN A 103 5.23 -0.55 -17.64
C ASN A 103 6.55 -1.25 -17.30
N VAL A 104 6.76 -1.64 -16.05
CA VAL A 104 7.96 -2.37 -15.61
C VAL A 104 7.80 -3.88 -15.77
N TYR A 105 6.66 -4.43 -15.34
CA TYR A 105 6.45 -5.87 -15.21
C TYR A 105 5.52 -6.47 -16.27
N GLY A 106 4.90 -5.65 -17.10
CA GLY A 106 3.92 -6.10 -18.09
C GLY A 106 2.50 -6.10 -17.55
N GLU A 107 1.52 -6.12 -18.46
CA GLU A 107 0.10 -6.01 -18.11
C GLU A 107 -0.39 -7.16 -17.26
N GLY A 108 -0.06 -8.40 -17.65
CA GLY A 108 -0.51 -9.58 -16.92
C GLY A 108 0.00 -9.59 -15.49
N MET A 109 1.27 -9.26 -15.29
CA MET A 109 1.86 -9.21 -13.96
C MET A 109 1.24 -8.09 -13.12
N ALA A 110 0.92 -6.95 -13.73
CA ALA A 110 0.28 -5.84 -13.04
C ALA A 110 -1.15 -6.19 -12.60
N VAL A 111 -1.91 -6.91 -13.42
CA VAL A 111 -3.23 -7.40 -13.04
C VAL A 111 -3.11 -8.30 -11.81
N LEU A 112 -2.18 -9.25 -11.85
CA LEU A 112 -1.93 -10.17 -10.73
C LEU A 112 -1.48 -9.43 -9.47
N ALA A 113 -0.58 -8.45 -9.63
CA ALA A 113 -0.09 -7.66 -8.49
C ALA A 113 -1.23 -6.91 -7.79
N GLY A 114 -2.10 -6.26 -8.56
CA GLY A 114 -3.26 -5.57 -8.00
C GLY A 114 -4.22 -6.53 -7.30
N ASP A 115 -4.54 -7.66 -7.93
CA ASP A 115 -5.41 -8.68 -7.34
C ASP A 115 -4.82 -9.23 -6.04
N CYS A 116 -3.50 -9.49 -6.03
CA CYS A 116 -2.82 -10.00 -4.85
C CYS A 116 -2.74 -8.97 -3.73
N LEU A 117 -2.58 -7.68 -4.05
CA LEU A 117 -2.62 -6.62 -3.05
C LEU A 117 -3.96 -6.59 -2.33
N LEU A 118 -5.05 -6.69 -3.09
CA LEU A 118 -6.38 -6.73 -2.51
C LEU A 118 -6.56 -7.97 -1.62
N TYR A 119 -6.11 -9.12 -2.10
CA TYR A 119 -6.22 -10.39 -1.36
C TYR A 119 -5.34 -10.41 -0.11
N THR A 120 -4.13 -9.84 -0.18
CA THR A 120 -3.16 -9.83 0.92
C THR A 120 -3.53 -8.81 2.00
N SER A 121 -4.35 -7.80 1.66
CA SER A 121 -4.71 -6.76 2.63
C SER A 121 -5.36 -7.38 3.88
N PRO A 122 -4.92 -6.99 5.10
CA PRO A 122 -5.50 -7.50 6.34
C PRO A 122 -7.00 -7.21 6.41
N SER A 123 -7.75 -8.15 6.99
CA SER A 123 -9.21 -8.04 7.10
C SER A 123 -9.65 -8.35 8.53
N PRO A 124 -10.67 -7.65 9.05
CA PRO A 124 -11.24 -7.99 10.36
C PRO A 124 -11.80 -9.40 10.44
N ARG A 125 -12.09 -10.01 9.29
CA ARG A 125 -12.59 -11.39 9.20
C ARG A 125 -11.46 -12.42 9.15
N ASP A 126 -10.22 -11.97 9.00
CA ASP A 126 -9.06 -12.86 8.97
C ASP A 126 -8.73 -13.30 10.39
N PRO A 127 -8.72 -14.62 10.70
CA PRO A 127 -8.40 -15.10 12.04
C PRO A 127 -7.02 -14.66 12.54
N LYS A 128 -6.09 -14.35 11.65
CA LYS A 128 -4.75 -13.91 12.00
C LYS A 128 -4.67 -12.46 12.44
N THR A 129 -5.70 -11.68 12.18
CA THR A 129 -5.73 -10.25 12.50
C THR A 129 -6.67 -9.92 13.66
N SER A 130 -7.44 -10.88 14.12
CA SER A 130 -8.39 -10.70 15.22
C SER A 130 -7.76 -10.96 16.59
#